data_8f197fba27b12e67fbd8b9ab9c1f700b
#
_entry.id   8f197fba27b12e67fbd8b9ab9c1f700b
#
_cell.length_a   1.000
_cell.length_b   1.000
_cell.length_c   1.000
_cell.angle_alpha   90.00
_cell.angle_beta   90.00
_cell.angle_gamma   90.00
#
_symmetry.space_group_name_H-M   'P 1'
#
loop_
_entity.id
_entity.type
_entity.pdbx_description
1 polymer ?
#
loop_
_entity_poly.entity_id
_entity_poly.type
_entity_poly.pdbx_seq_one_letter_code
_entity_poly.pdbx_strand_id
1 'polypeptide(L)'
;MVRLIGILLISVSLLMAGDEIVQPKTQYMVHLTGTRATWPDDMTPDEEKIMSEHFVYLKELTFEKKVILAGPCFGLKVGVIVLQTESEEEARRIMNHEPSVAKGLHKYEMYPMVVSLLTDYQSRERYPKEISDKVLRKEIVIPARRTEVWKAWTTTEGIKTFLTPEAKVELRIGGPMEVYFLLDAPPGQRGSEGCRFLSFLPEEILSFEWNAPPHFGEIRKQHTQVIMKFSEILTDSTRIDFYQYGWGKGEKWDSLYSYFDRAWGNVLENLRKRFAEGPLDFKEE
;
A
#
# COMPACT_ATOMS: atom_id res chain seq x y z
N MET A 1 -22.43 -26.57 -39.79
CA MET A 1 -23.25 -25.87 -38.77
C MET A 1 -22.30 -25.02 -37.92
N VAL A 2 -22.11 -23.79 -38.32
CA VAL A 2 -21.20 -22.81 -37.65
C VAL A 2 -22.08 -21.97 -36.71
N ARG A 3 -21.84 -22.05 -35.40
CA ARG A 3 -22.51 -21.20 -34.43
C ARG A 3 -21.77 -19.87 -34.35
N LEU A 4 -22.39 -18.79 -34.83
CA LEU A 4 -22.00 -17.42 -34.55
C LEU A 4 -22.28 -17.12 -33.07
N ILE A 5 -21.25 -16.75 -32.33
CA ILE A 5 -21.39 -16.14 -31.00
C ILE A 5 -21.54 -14.64 -31.22
N GLY A 6 -22.74 -14.15 -30.97
CA GLY A 6 -23.05 -12.72 -31.05
C GLY A 6 -22.38 -11.97 -29.90
N ILE A 7 -21.56 -10.98 -30.24
CA ILE A 7 -21.02 -9.99 -29.30
C ILE A 7 -22.13 -9.01 -28.98
N LEU A 8 -22.61 -9.02 -27.73
CA LEU A 8 -23.58 -8.07 -27.22
C LEU A 8 -22.87 -6.74 -26.92
N LEU A 9 -23.01 -5.77 -27.84
CA LEU A 9 -22.62 -4.40 -27.62
C LEU A 9 -23.64 -3.73 -26.69
N ILE A 10 -23.25 -3.53 -25.43
CA ILE A 10 -24.03 -2.71 -24.49
C ILE A 10 -23.66 -1.23 -24.75
N SER A 11 -24.56 -0.52 -25.41
CA SER A 11 -24.50 0.93 -25.54
C SER A 11 -24.95 1.58 -24.22
N VAL A 12 -24.03 2.17 -23.49
CA VAL A 12 -24.35 3.02 -22.33
C VAL A 12 -24.53 4.46 -22.83
N SER A 13 -25.74 4.97 -22.70
CA SER A 13 -26.08 6.37 -23.03
C SER A 13 -25.57 7.32 -21.95
N LEU A 14 -24.97 8.40 -22.43
CA LEU A 14 -24.28 9.47 -21.73
C LEU A 14 -25.22 10.42 -21.02
N LEU A 15 -24.90 10.83 -19.80
CA LEU A 15 -25.35 12.11 -19.23
C LEU A 15 -24.14 13.04 -19.05
N MET A 16 -24.28 14.27 -19.54
CA MET A 16 -23.25 15.28 -19.66
C MET A 16 -22.87 15.91 -18.32
N ALA A 17 -21.61 15.78 -17.93
CA ALA A 17 -20.83 16.78 -17.19
C ALA A 17 -19.38 16.60 -17.63
N GLY A 18 -18.70 17.69 -17.99
CA GLY A 18 -17.47 17.72 -18.78
C GLY A 18 -16.25 17.07 -18.16
N ASP A 19 -16.27 15.75 -18.04
CA ASP A 19 -15.09 14.95 -17.77
C ASP A 19 -14.49 14.49 -19.11
N GLU A 20 -13.21 14.70 -19.31
CA GLU A 20 -12.46 14.11 -20.41
C GLU A 20 -12.78 12.61 -20.46
N ILE A 21 -13.27 12.12 -21.59
CA ILE A 21 -13.49 10.70 -21.82
C ILE A 21 -12.09 10.04 -21.85
N VAL A 22 -11.62 9.57 -20.70
CA VAL A 22 -10.40 8.76 -20.61
C VAL A 22 -10.70 7.47 -21.35
N GLN A 23 -10.11 7.29 -22.54
CA GLN A 23 -10.19 6.03 -23.26
C GLN A 23 -9.64 4.90 -22.40
N PRO A 24 -10.33 3.75 -22.31
CA PRO A 24 -9.82 2.63 -21.53
C PRO A 24 -8.50 2.16 -22.14
N LYS A 25 -7.43 2.20 -21.35
CA LYS A 25 -6.11 1.71 -21.77
C LYS A 25 -6.17 0.24 -22.11
N THR A 26 -5.53 -0.12 -23.22
CA THR A 26 -5.40 -1.52 -23.64
C THR A 26 -4.25 -2.20 -22.87
N GLN A 27 -4.46 -3.45 -22.49
CA GLN A 27 -3.46 -4.22 -21.74
C GLN A 27 -2.86 -5.30 -22.64
N TYR A 28 -1.57 -5.54 -22.45
CA TYR A 28 -0.80 -6.52 -23.22
C TYR A 28 0.03 -7.38 -22.28
N MET A 29 -0.08 -8.69 -22.44
CA MET A 29 0.86 -9.62 -21.82
C MET A 29 2.07 -9.77 -22.76
N VAL A 30 3.25 -9.59 -22.22
CA VAL A 30 4.53 -9.74 -22.91
C VAL A 30 5.30 -10.90 -22.32
N HIS A 31 5.74 -11.80 -23.17
CA HIS A 31 6.71 -12.84 -22.86
C HIS A 31 8.09 -12.41 -23.34
N LEU A 32 9.06 -12.40 -22.45
CA LEU A 32 10.47 -12.23 -22.76
C LEU A 32 11.16 -13.59 -22.72
N THR A 33 11.84 -13.96 -23.78
CA THR A 33 12.65 -15.18 -23.86
C THR A 33 14.09 -14.85 -24.19
N GLY A 34 15.02 -15.53 -23.53
CA GLY A 34 16.45 -15.42 -23.85
C GLY A 34 16.74 -15.86 -25.29
N THR A 35 17.73 -15.25 -25.91
CA THR A 35 18.10 -15.55 -27.31
C THR A 35 18.93 -16.83 -27.45
N ARG A 36 19.34 -17.46 -26.32
CA ARG A 36 20.09 -18.75 -26.31
C ARG A 36 19.48 -19.72 -25.28
N ALA A 37 19.65 -21.02 -25.53
CA ALA A 37 19.04 -22.09 -24.73
C ALA A 37 19.58 -22.18 -23.30
N THR A 38 20.81 -21.74 -23.07
CA THR A 38 21.50 -21.75 -21.77
C THR A 38 21.10 -20.57 -20.87
N TRP A 39 20.42 -19.57 -21.43
CA TRP A 39 19.93 -18.44 -20.68
C TRP A 39 18.93 -18.84 -19.57
N PRO A 40 18.99 -18.30 -18.34
CA PRO A 40 19.94 -17.28 -17.81
C PRO A 40 21.15 -17.90 -17.08
N ASP A 41 21.35 -19.20 -17.14
CA ASP A 41 22.29 -19.95 -16.28
C ASP A 41 23.76 -19.60 -16.57
N ASP A 42 24.06 -19.08 -17.77
CA ASP A 42 25.40 -18.71 -18.22
C ASP A 42 25.57 -17.19 -18.48
N MET A 43 24.84 -16.37 -17.69
CA MET A 43 24.86 -14.91 -17.84
C MET A 43 26.29 -14.35 -17.64
N THR A 44 26.73 -13.53 -18.58
CA THR A 44 28.04 -12.84 -18.52
C THR A 44 27.92 -11.52 -17.74
N PRO A 45 29.02 -10.93 -17.24
CA PRO A 45 28.99 -9.62 -16.55
C PRO A 45 28.40 -8.49 -17.40
N ASP A 46 28.59 -8.50 -18.72
CA ASP A 46 27.99 -7.51 -19.62
C ASP A 46 26.46 -7.68 -19.71
N GLU A 47 25.98 -8.91 -19.70
CA GLU A 47 24.57 -9.22 -19.70
C GLU A 47 23.92 -8.90 -18.34
N GLU A 48 24.62 -9.11 -17.22
CA GLU A 48 24.17 -8.65 -15.90
C GLU A 48 23.95 -7.13 -15.87
N LYS A 49 24.82 -6.38 -16.53
CA LYS A 49 24.67 -4.94 -16.68
C LYS A 49 23.41 -4.59 -17.50
N ILE A 50 23.19 -5.31 -18.62
CA ILE A 50 21.96 -5.13 -19.42
C ILE A 50 20.71 -5.45 -18.59
N MET A 51 20.74 -6.51 -17.78
CA MET A 51 19.62 -6.86 -16.90
C MET A 51 19.40 -5.83 -15.79
N SER A 52 20.45 -5.17 -15.33
CA SER A 52 20.31 -4.05 -14.39
C SER A 52 19.61 -2.85 -15.04
N GLU A 53 19.99 -2.50 -16.29
CA GLU A 53 19.32 -1.45 -17.06
C GLU A 53 17.85 -1.82 -17.37
N HIS A 54 17.58 -3.08 -17.76
CA HIS A 54 16.25 -3.64 -17.92
C HIS A 54 15.37 -3.42 -16.66
N PHE A 55 15.91 -3.78 -15.51
CA PHE A 55 15.18 -3.62 -14.26
C PHE A 55 14.86 -2.14 -13.95
N VAL A 56 15.81 -1.23 -14.16
CA VAL A 56 15.61 0.21 -13.97
C VAL A 56 14.51 0.72 -14.91
N TYR A 57 14.59 0.36 -16.19
CA TYR A 57 13.62 0.74 -17.22
C TYR A 57 12.18 0.30 -16.86
N LEU A 58 12.00 -0.98 -16.52
CA LEU A 58 10.69 -1.49 -16.12
C LEU A 58 10.19 -0.85 -14.83
N LYS A 59 11.09 -0.54 -13.91
CA LYS A 59 10.77 0.18 -12.68
C LYS A 59 10.24 1.59 -12.96
N GLU A 60 10.83 2.33 -13.88
CA GLU A 60 10.36 3.65 -14.31
C GLU A 60 8.98 3.56 -14.95
N LEU A 61 8.76 2.61 -15.86
CA LEU A 61 7.45 2.38 -16.48
C LEU A 61 6.38 1.95 -15.46
N THR A 62 6.78 1.27 -14.38
CA THR A 62 5.87 0.95 -13.28
C THR A 62 5.46 2.22 -12.53
N PHE A 63 6.38 3.18 -12.35
CA PHE A 63 6.05 4.49 -11.78
C PHE A 63 5.10 5.29 -12.68
N GLU A 64 5.26 5.18 -14.00
CA GLU A 64 4.38 5.81 -14.99
C GLU A 64 3.05 5.08 -15.15
N LYS A 65 2.81 3.98 -14.41
CA LYS A 65 1.61 3.13 -14.52
C LYS A 65 1.44 2.51 -15.91
N LYS A 66 2.52 2.33 -16.64
CA LYS A 66 2.56 1.64 -17.93
C LYS A 66 2.87 0.15 -17.77
N VAL A 67 3.55 -0.24 -16.70
CA VAL A 67 3.74 -1.64 -16.31
C VAL A 67 2.87 -1.94 -15.10
N ILE A 68 1.94 -2.88 -15.23
CA ILE A 68 1.09 -3.38 -14.13
C ILE A 68 1.85 -4.42 -13.30
N LEU A 69 2.57 -5.30 -13.97
CA LEU A 69 3.29 -6.43 -13.40
C LEU A 69 4.51 -6.72 -14.25
N ALA A 70 5.64 -7.02 -13.63
CA ALA A 70 6.82 -7.58 -14.31
C ALA A 70 7.58 -8.51 -13.36
N GLY A 71 8.10 -9.61 -13.91
CA GLY A 71 8.94 -10.52 -13.15
C GLY A 71 9.34 -11.79 -13.91
N PRO A 72 10.36 -12.52 -13.42
CA PRO A 72 10.77 -13.78 -13.98
C PRO A 72 9.83 -14.93 -13.59
N CYS A 73 9.59 -15.85 -14.52
CA CYS A 73 8.94 -17.12 -14.29
C CYS A 73 10.01 -18.24 -14.37
N PHE A 74 10.54 -18.62 -13.21
CA PHE A 74 11.73 -19.49 -13.13
C PHE A 74 11.52 -20.87 -13.74
N GLY A 75 10.35 -21.48 -13.60
CA GLY A 75 10.07 -22.80 -14.16
C GLY A 75 10.04 -22.84 -15.70
N LEU A 76 9.69 -21.72 -16.33
CA LEU A 76 9.64 -21.58 -17.77
C LEU A 76 10.86 -20.85 -18.36
N LYS A 77 11.74 -20.29 -17.52
CA LYS A 77 12.86 -19.43 -17.90
C LYS A 77 12.45 -18.27 -18.81
N VAL A 78 11.31 -17.64 -18.53
CA VAL A 78 10.79 -16.50 -19.26
C VAL A 78 10.58 -15.30 -18.33
N GLY A 79 10.68 -14.09 -18.87
CA GLY A 79 10.15 -12.90 -18.22
C GLY A 79 8.70 -12.67 -18.62
N VAL A 80 7.87 -12.25 -17.69
CA VAL A 80 6.49 -11.84 -17.94
C VAL A 80 6.35 -10.37 -17.59
N ILE A 81 5.77 -9.58 -18.51
CA ILE A 81 5.42 -8.18 -18.29
C ILE A 81 3.95 -8.01 -18.68
N VAL A 82 3.17 -7.27 -17.88
CA VAL A 82 1.85 -6.81 -18.27
C VAL A 82 1.91 -5.30 -18.44
N LEU A 83 1.77 -4.85 -19.69
CA LEU A 83 1.72 -3.44 -20.06
C LEU A 83 0.28 -2.93 -20.04
N GLN A 84 0.11 -1.64 -19.79
CA GLN A 84 -1.13 -0.88 -19.94
C GLN A 84 -0.82 0.41 -20.70
N THR A 85 -1.31 0.52 -21.92
CA THR A 85 -0.97 1.61 -22.84
C THR A 85 -2.19 2.12 -23.60
N GLU A 86 -2.05 3.28 -24.25
CA GLU A 86 -3.11 3.88 -25.06
C GLU A 86 -3.30 3.13 -26.40
N SER A 87 -2.25 2.47 -26.90
CA SER A 87 -2.27 1.72 -28.17
C SER A 87 -1.26 0.59 -28.22
N GLU A 88 -1.43 -0.32 -29.17
CA GLU A 88 -0.47 -1.37 -29.47
C GLU A 88 0.87 -0.79 -29.96
N GLU A 89 0.84 0.28 -30.73
CA GLU A 89 2.05 0.96 -31.21
C GLU A 89 2.87 1.51 -30.04
N GLU A 90 2.22 2.06 -29.01
CA GLU A 90 2.91 2.50 -27.79
C GLU A 90 3.53 1.31 -27.05
N ALA A 91 2.79 0.23 -26.88
CA ALA A 91 3.29 -0.98 -26.24
C ALA A 91 4.51 -1.56 -26.96
N ARG A 92 4.44 -1.65 -28.29
CA ARG A 92 5.58 -2.12 -29.12
C ARG A 92 6.77 -1.16 -29.05
N ARG A 93 6.52 0.16 -29.06
CA ARG A 93 7.60 1.15 -28.89
C ARG A 93 8.31 0.97 -27.53
N ILE A 94 7.55 0.79 -26.45
CA ILE A 94 8.10 0.51 -25.13
C ILE A 94 8.99 -0.72 -25.17
N MET A 95 8.52 -1.83 -25.74
CA MET A 95 9.27 -3.07 -25.77
C MET A 95 10.49 -3.01 -26.69
N ASN A 96 10.43 -2.30 -27.81
CA ASN A 96 11.56 -2.11 -28.71
C ASN A 96 12.69 -1.24 -28.11
N HIS A 97 12.36 -0.36 -27.13
CA HIS A 97 13.34 0.45 -26.39
C HIS A 97 13.78 -0.21 -25.08
N GLU A 98 13.18 -1.32 -24.71
CA GLU A 98 13.53 -2.06 -23.50
C GLU A 98 14.97 -2.58 -23.62
N PRO A 99 15.88 -2.28 -22.66
CA PRO A 99 17.32 -2.52 -22.83
C PRO A 99 17.72 -3.94 -23.17
N SER A 100 17.06 -4.95 -22.62
CA SER A 100 17.40 -6.35 -22.92
C SER A 100 16.95 -6.79 -24.33
N VAL A 101 15.86 -6.21 -24.83
CA VAL A 101 15.38 -6.42 -26.19
C VAL A 101 16.22 -5.62 -27.19
N ALA A 102 16.41 -4.32 -26.93
CA ALA A 102 17.17 -3.43 -27.81
C ALA A 102 18.63 -3.90 -28.01
N LYS A 103 19.22 -4.53 -26.99
CA LYS A 103 20.59 -5.09 -27.05
C LYS A 103 20.64 -6.57 -27.47
N GLY A 104 19.51 -7.14 -27.86
CA GLY A 104 19.42 -8.49 -28.41
C GLY A 104 19.61 -9.64 -27.42
N LEU A 105 19.50 -9.36 -26.12
CA LEU A 105 19.57 -10.36 -25.06
C LEU A 105 18.27 -11.16 -24.94
N HIS A 106 17.13 -10.48 -25.13
CA HIS A 106 15.80 -11.08 -25.17
C HIS A 106 15.09 -10.86 -26.51
N LYS A 107 14.21 -11.79 -26.82
CA LYS A 107 13.09 -11.62 -27.78
C LYS A 107 11.81 -11.49 -26.98
N TYR A 108 10.80 -10.87 -27.58
CA TYR A 108 9.48 -10.78 -26.95
C TYR A 108 8.35 -11.19 -27.90
N GLU A 109 7.32 -11.73 -27.30
CA GLU A 109 6.00 -11.91 -27.92
C GLU A 109 4.99 -11.10 -27.09
N MET A 110 4.02 -10.48 -27.75
CA MET A 110 3.06 -9.61 -27.08
C MET A 110 1.64 -9.96 -27.54
N TYR A 111 0.73 -10.13 -26.56
CA TYR A 111 -0.63 -10.53 -26.76
C TYR A 111 -1.57 -9.55 -26.07
N PRO A 112 -2.67 -9.08 -26.74
CA PRO A 112 -3.70 -8.30 -26.07
C PRO A 112 -4.35 -9.14 -25.00
N MET A 113 -4.62 -8.54 -23.83
CA MET A 113 -5.27 -9.20 -22.71
C MET A 113 -6.19 -8.23 -21.95
N VAL A 114 -7.02 -8.78 -21.10
CA VAL A 114 -7.78 -8.02 -20.10
C VAL A 114 -7.40 -8.55 -18.72
N VAL A 115 -6.92 -7.67 -17.87
CA VAL A 115 -6.75 -7.97 -16.45
C VAL A 115 -8.11 -7.84 -15.77
N SER A 116 -8.81 -8.95 -15.61
CA SER A 116 -10.16 -8.99 -15.03
C SER A 116 -10.15 -8.88 -13.52
N LEU A 117 -9.09 -9.35 -12.87
CA LEU A 117 -8.93 -9.33 -11.41
C LEU A 117 -7.49 -8.94 -11.10
N LEU A 118 -7.32 -7.87 -10.34
CA LEU A 118 -6.03 -7.40 -9.86
C LEU A 118 -6.17 -7.08 -8.38
N THR A 119 -5.32 -7.69 -7.57
CA THR A 119 -5.16 -7.22 -6.19
C THR A 119 -4.51 -5.85 -6.21
N ASP A 120 -5.05 -4.92 -5.45
CA ASP A 120 -4.50 -3.58 -5.33
C ASP A 120 -3.10 -3.63 -4.69
N TYR A 121 -2.09 -3.80 -5.54
CA TYR A 121 -0.68 -3.74 -5.17
C TYR A 121 -0.17 -2.29 -5.25
N GLN A 122 -0.89 -1.40 -4.60
CA GLN A 122 -0.58 0.03 -4.61
C GLN A 122 0.50 0.35 -3.56
N SER A 123 1.70 -0.18 -3.71
CA SER A 123 2.77 0.14 -2.75
C SER A 123 3.30 1.58 -2.87
N ARG A 124 3.06 2.29 -3.99
CA ARG A 124 3.75 3.56 -4.29
C ARG A 124 2.91 4.82 -4.23
N GLU A 125 1.61 4.78 -4.54
CA GLU A 125 0.72 5.91 -4.29
C GLU A 125 0.33 6.02 -2.82
N ARG A 126 0.56 4.96 -2.07
CA ARG A 126 0.27 4.85 -0.65
C ARG A 126 1.15 5.73 0.23
N TYR A 127 2.33 6.16 -0.25
CA TYR A 127 3.26 6.99 0.50
C TYR A 127 3.61 8.27 -0.26
N PRO A 128 3.91 9.38 0.44
CA PRO A 128 4.34 10.61 -0.21
C PRO A 128 5.58 10.39 -1.10
N LYS A 129 5.59 11.03 -2.28
CA LYS A 129 6.77 10.99 -3.18
C LYS A 129 7.98 11.68 -2.57
N GLU A 130 7.74 12.80 -1.89
CA GLU A 130 8.73 13.56 -1.15
C GLU A 130 8.44 13.49 0.33
N ILE A 131 9.37 12.93 1.09
CA ILE A 131 9.25 12.74 2.54
C ILE A 131 10.01 13.87 3.23
N SER A 132 9.43 14.41 4.30
CA SER A 132 10.09 15.35 5.21
C SER A 132 10.82 14.60 6.33
N ASP A 133 11.77 15.26 6.97
CA ASP A 133 12.52 14.71 8.12
C ASP A 133 11.71 14.73 9.44
N LYS A 134 10.45 15.15 9.38
CA LYS A 134 9.59 15.24 10.57
C LYS A 134 9.30 13.85 11.14
N VAL A 135 9.51 13.74 12.45
CA VAL A 135 9.12 12.55 13.23
C VAL A 135 8.31 13.03 14.42
N LEU A 136 7.07 12.62 14.50
CA LEU A 136 6.24 12.80 15.69
C LEU A 136 6.68 11.78 16.74
N ARG A 137 6.90 12.24 17.98
CA ARG A 137 7.36 11.40 19.09
C ARG A 137 6.48 11.63 20.30
N LYS A 138 6.07 10.52 20.92
CA LYS A 138 5.35 10.52 22.21
C LYS A 138 5.95 9.42 23.08
N GLU A 139 5.86 9.62 24.38
CA GLU A 139 6.17 8.61 25.38
C GLU A 139 5.04 8.57 26.41
N ILE A 140 4.65 7.39 26.84
CA ILE A 140 3.68 7.22 27.91
C ILE A 140 3.96 5.95 28.69
N VAL A 141 3.65 5.98 29.99
CA VAL A 141 3.67 4.81 30.86
C VAL A 141 2.24 4.35 31.12
N ILE A 142 2.00 3.08 30.82
CA ILE A 142 0.69 2.42 30.99
C ILE A 142 0.78 1.53 32.25
N PRO A 143 -0.15 1.64 33.22
CA PRO A 143 -0.17 0.83 34.42
C PRO A 143 -0.74 -0.58 34.13
N ALA A 144 -0.03 -1.34 33.32
CA ALA A 144 -0.40 -2.70 32.95
C ALA A 144 0.80 -3.47 32.41
N ARG A 145 0.70 -4.79 32.43
CA ARG A 145 1.71 -5.71 31.89
C ARG A 145 1.84 -5.52 30.39
N ARG A 146 3.04 -5.67 29.88
CA ARG A 146 3.36 -5.52 28.44
C ARG A 146 2.47 -6.39 27.55
N THR A 147 2.21 -7.63 27.94
CA THR A 147 1.30 -8.56 27.24
C THR A 147 -0.11 -8.00 27.08
N GLU A 148 -0.65 -7.34 28.13
CA GLU A 148 -2.00 -6.78 28.11
C GLU A 148 -2.06 -5.52 27.23
N VAL A 149 -1.05 -4.67 27.34
CA VAL A 149 -0.91 -3.47 26.48
C VAL A 149 -0.75 -3.86 25.02
N TRP A 150 0.05 -4.89 24.76
CA TRP A 150 0.19 -5.46 23.41
C TRP A 150 -1.14 -5.96 22.85
N LYS A 151 -1.89 -6.75 23.60
CA LYS A 151 -3.22 -7.23 23.20
C LYS A 151 -4.20 -6.09 22.91
N ALA A 152 -4.15 -5.00 23.68
CA ALA A 152 -4.98 -3.84 23.44
C ALA A 152 -4.76 -3.23 22.05
N TRP A 153 -3.53 -3.24 21.53
CA TRP A 153 -3.19 -2.72 20.20
C TRP A 153 -3.32 -3.73 19.06
N THR A 154 -3.33 -5.01 19.34
CA THR A 154 -3.16 -6.05 18.32
C THR A 154 -4.39 -6.93 18.11
N THR A 155 -5.49 -6.63 18.81
CA THR A 155 -6.76 -7.33 18.64
C THR A 155 -7.91 -6.34 18.42
N THR A 156 -8.93 -6.76 17.68
CA THR A 156 -10.16 -5.97 17.47
C THR A 156 -10.80 -5.59 18.79
N GLU A 157 -10.95 -6.57 19.69
CA GLU A 157 -11.55 -6.35 21.03
C GLU A 157 -10.71 -5.39 21.86
N GLY A 158 -9.37 -5.49 21.78
CA GLY A 158 -8.47 -4.59 22.48
C GLY A 158 -8.61 -3.14 22.04
N ILE A 159 -8.58 -2.87 20.73
CA ILE A 159 -8.76 -1.53 20.15
C ILE A 159 -10.10 -0.93 20.57
N LYS A 160 -11.16 -1.71 20.60
CA LYS A 160 -12.51 -1.27 20.99
C LYS A 160 -12.62 -0.86 22.46
N THR A 161 -11.62 -1.12 23.28
CA THR A 161 -11.63 -0.71 24.69
C THR A 161 -11.10 0.70 24.96
N PHE A 162 -10.43 1.35 23.99
CA PHE A 162 -9.80 2.65 24.25
C PHE A 162 -9.74 3.59 23.04
N LEU A 163 -9.92 3.10 21.80
CA LEU A 163 -9.68 3.91 20.62
C LEU A 163 -10.95 4.23 19.84
N THR A 164 -11.82 3.23 19.62
CA THR A 164 -12.99 3.37 18.76
C THR A 164 -14.01 2.25 19.07
N PRO A 165 -15.32 2.47 18.83
CA PRO A 165 -16.34 1.43 19.03
C PRO A 165 -16.25 0.28 18.03
N GLU A 166 -15.70 0.51 16.82
CA GLU A 166 -15.60 -0.50 15.77
C GLU A 166 -14.22 -0.53 15.12
N ALA A 167 -13.69 -1.75 14.86
CA ALA A 167 -12.39 -1.96 14.28
C ALA A 167 -12.31 -3.30 13.53
N LYS A 168 -11.32 -3.41 12.64
CA LYS A 168 -10.89 -4.66 12.02
C LYS A 168 -9.38 -4.78 12.15
N VAL A 169 -8.94 -5.68 13.04
CA VAL A 169 -7.53 -5.86 13.39
C VAL A 169 -7.15 -7.33 13.25
N GLU A 170 -6.20 -7.63 12.36
CA GLU A 170 -5.65 -8.97 12.16
C GLU A 170 -4.13 -8.87 12.21
N LEU A 171 -3.52 -9.30 13.32
CA LEU A 171 -2.07 -9.21 13.53
C LEU A 171 -1.33 -10.20 12.62
N ARG A 172 -1.04 -9.77 11.42
CA ARG A 172 -0.15 -10.41 10.45
C ARG A 172 0.43 -9.34 9.52
N ILE A 173 1.60 -9.59 8.94
CA ILE A 173 2.18 -8.67 7.94
C ILE A 173 1.20 -8.47 6.80
N GLY A 174 0.90 -7.21 6.47
CA GLY A 174 -0.13 -6.83 5.49
C GLY A 174 -1.58 -7.02 5.95
N GLY A 175 -1.81 -7.52 7.17
CA GLY A 175 -3.15 -7.63 7.75
C GLY A 175 -3.75 -6.28 8.11
N PRO A 176 -5.10 -6.15 8.15
CA PRO A 176 -5.77 -4.89 8.42
C PRO A 176 -5.46 -4.37 9.83
N MET A 177 -5.22 -3.05 9.91
CA MET A 177 -5.19 -2.23 11.12
C MET A 177 -6.18 -1.08 10.91
N GLU A 178 -7.45 -1.42 10.84
CA GLU A 178 -8.52 -0.50 10.53
C GLU A 178 -9.35 -0.17 11.78
N VAL A 179 -9.52 1.10 12.04
CA VAL A 179 -10.38 1.61 13.13
C VAL A 179 -11.40 2.57 12.52
N TYR A 180 -12.64 2.54 13.05
CA TYR A 180 -13.76 3.25 12.47
C TYR A 180 -14.33 4.24 13.49
N PHE A 181 -14.04 5.53 13.28
CA PHE A 181 -14.50 6.63 14.16
C PHE A 181 -15.87 7.18 13.72
N LEU A 182 -16.15 7.16 12.40
CA LEU A 182 -17.33 7.77 11.79
C LEU A 182 -18.20 6.67 11.18
N LEU A 183 -18.98 5.98 12.00
CA LEU A 183 -19.72 4.79 11.58
C LEU A 183 -20.76 5.07 10.49
N ASP A 184 -21.37 6.26 10.51
CA ASP A 184 -22.38 6.69 9.55
C ASP A 184 -21.80 7.24 8.24
N ALA A 185 -20.47 7.44 8.18
CA ALA A 185 -19.79 7.90 6.97
C ALA A 185 -19.73 6.81 5.89
N PRO A 186 -19.65 7.18 4.60
CA PRO A 186 -19.46 6.21 3.52
C PRO A 186 -18.20 5.37 3.72
N PRO A 187 -18.18 4.12 3.18
CA PRO A 187 -16.97 3.31 3.14
C PRO A 187 -15.77 4.09 2.55
N GLY A 188 -14.60 3.95 3.17
CA GLY A 188 -13.38 4.72 2.82
C GLY A 188 -13.26 6.05 3.57
N GLN A 189 -14.28 6.47 4.33
CA GLN A 189 -14.29 7.73 5.09
C GLN A 189 -14.54 7.56 6.59
N ARG A 190 -14.56 6.33 7.09
CA ARG A 190 -14.94 6.02 8.47
C ARG A 190 -13.80 6.16 9.47
N GLY A 191 -12.56 5.97 9.02
CA GLY A 191 -11.41 5.96 9.93
C GLY A 191 -10.09 5.61 9.22
N SER A 192 -9.36 4.61 9.70
CA SER A 192 -8.09 4.19 9.11
C SER A 192 -8.24 3.06 8.07
N GLU A 193 -9.31 3.09 7.29
CA GLU A 193 -9.57 2.08 6.26
C GLU A 193 -8.40 1.94 5.29
N GLY A 194 -8.04 0.69 4.98
CA GLY A 194 -6.91 0.34 4.14
C GLY A 194 -5.55 0.36 4.84
N CYS A 195 -5.44 0.80 6.09
CA CYS A 195 -4.20 0.71 6.87
C CYS A 195 -3.88 -0.73 7.26
N ARG A 196 -2.60 -1.08 7.30
CA ARG A 196 -2.12 -2.45 7.50
C ARG A 196 -0.95 -2.49 8.47
N PHE A 197 -0.77 -3.65 9.11
CA PHE A 197 0.48 -3.95 9.82
C PHE A 197 1.63 -4.08 8.82
N LEU A 198 2.74 -3.42 9.13
CA LEU A 198 3.97 -3.45 8.32
C LEU A 198 4.95 -4.49 8.84
N SER A 199 5.18 -4.48 10.14
CA SER A 199 6.05 -5.43 10.82
C SER A 199 5.75 -5.48 12.31
N PHE A 200 6.15 -6.54 12.98
CA PHE A 200 6.10 -6.62 14.44
C PHE A 200 7.12 -7.60 14.99
N LEU A 201 7.59 -7.31 16.20
CA LEU A 201 8.26 -8.27 17.07
C LEU A 201 7.32 -8.43 18.29
N PRO A 202 6.78 -9.63 18.55
CA PRO A 202 5.75 -9.81 19.54
C PRO A 202 6.09 -9.19 20.89
N GLU A 203 5.17 -8.40 21.42
CA GLU A 203 5.25 -7.67 22.68
C GLU A 203 6.36 -6.61 22.79
N GLU A 204 7.18 -6.41 21.75
CA GLU A 204 8.29 -5.46 21.78
C GLU A 204 8.13 -4.32 20.80
N ILE A 205 7.81 -4.62 19.52
CA ILE A 205 7.70 -3.63 18.45
C ILE A 205 6.46 -3.89 17.62
N LEU A 206 5.73 -2.84 17.31
CA LEU A 206 4.59 -2.85 16.41
C LEU A 206 4.77 -1.74 15.38
N SER A 207 4.56 -2.05 14.09
CA SER A 207 4.59 -1.05 13.04
C SER A 207 3.39 -1.22 12.11
N PHE A 208 2.73 -0.11 11.79
CA PHE A 208 1.55 -0.09 10.93
C PHE A 208 1.42 1.23 10.17
N GLU A 209 0.63 1.20 9.12
CA GLU A 209 0.28 2.39 8.34
C GLU A 209 -0.79 3.23 9.04
N TRP A 210 -0.79 4.54 8.76
CA TRP A 210 -1.83 5.44 9.21
C TRP A 210 -2.17 6.50 8.17
N ASN A 211 -3.46 6.68 7.90
CA ASN A 211 -3.94 7.66 6.93
C ASN A 211 -4.53 8.91 7.59
N ALA A 212 -4.72 9.96 6.80
CA ALA A 212 -5.32 11.20 7.25
C ALA A 212 -6.85 11.07 7.43
N PRO A 213 -7.49 11.86 8.29
CA PRO A 213 -8.94 12.01 8.34
C PRO A 213 -9.53 12.48 7.00
N PRO A 214 -10.83 12.19 6.71
CA PRO A 214 -11.45 12.52 5.41
C PRO A 214 -11.35 13.99 5.00
N HIS A 215 -11.42 14.92 5.93
CA HIS A 215 -11.36 16.35 5.65
C HIS A 215 -10.00 16.86 5.12
N PHE A 216 -8.95 16.02 5.14
CA PHE A 216 -7.67 16.34 4.50
C PHE A 216 -7.66 16.01 3.00
N GLY A 217 -8.74 15.45 2.44
CA GLY A 217 -8.91 15.22 1.00
C GLY A 217 -7.85 14.28 0.42
N GLU A 218 -7.16 14.69 -0.64
CA GLU A 218 -6.22 13.84 -1.39
C GLU A 218 -5.04 13.29 -0.54
N ILE A 219 -4.62 14.02 0.50
CA ILE A 219 -3.57 13.54 1.41
C ILE A 219 -3.96 12.22 2.07
N ARG A 220 -5.27 11.99 2.29
CA ARG A 220 -5.76 10.75 2.89
C ARG A 220 -5.36 9.50 2.10
N LYS A 221 -5.17 9.61 0.80
CA LYS A 221 -4.72 8.49 -0.05
C LYS A 221 -3.27 8.09 0.21
N GLN A 222 -2.51 8.95 0.89
CA GLN A 222 -1.11 8.72 1.22
C GLN A 222 -0.97 8.45 2.71
N HIS A 223 -0.22 7.41 3.05
CA HIS A 223 -0.07 6.96 4.42
C HIS A 223 1.25 7.43 5.02
N THR A 224 1.21 7.65 6.31
CA THR A 224 2.38 7.70 7.19
C THR A 224 2.59 6.34 7.83
N GLN A 225 3.69 6.18 8.54
CA GLN A 225 4.03 4.95 9.23
C GLN A 225 4.17 5.23 10.73
N VAL A 226 3.57 4.35 11.52
CA VAL A 226 3.69 4.37 12.98
C VAL A 226 4.62 3.23 13.42
N ILE A 227 5.49 3.53 14.36
CA ILE A 227 6.27 2.53 15.12
C ILE A 227 6.00 2.74 16.60
N MET A 228 5.73 1.65 17.30
CA MET A 228 5.58 1.63 18.74
C MET A 228 6.56 0.62 19.33
N LYS A 229 7.30 1.03 20.34
CA LYS A 229 8.14 0.15 21.14
C LYS A 229 7.52 -0.01 22.52
N PHE A 230 7.38 -1.24 22.97
CA PHE A 230 6.86 -1.61 24.28
C PHE A 230 7.99 -2.08 25.17
N SER A 231 8.24 -1.40 26.27
CA SER A 231 9.29 -1.72 27.22
C SER A 231 8.71 -1.94 28.61
N GLU A 232 8.94 -3.09 29.18
CA GLU A 232 8.59 -3.35 30.57
C GLU A 232 9.48 -2.48 31.48
N ILE A 233 8.88 -1.69 32.37
CA ILE A 233 9.59 -0.87 33.35
C ILE A 233 9.55 -1.54 34.71
N LEU A 234 8.37 -2.06 35.08
CA LEU A 234 8.07 -2.86 36.25
C LEU A 234 7.16 -4.00 35.80
N THR A 235 6.94 -4.99 36.66
CA THR A 235 6.13 -6.19 36.36
C THR A 235 4.71 -5.86 35.84
N ASP A 236 4.18 -4.70 36.22
CA ASP A 236 2.82 -4.23 35.91
C ASP A 236 2.79 -2.85 35.26
N SER A 237 3.92 -2.41 34.69
CA SER A 237 4.03 -1.11 34.05
C SER A 237 4.81 -1.18 32.73
N THR A 238 4.22 -0.68 31.67
CA THR A 238 4.78 -0.69 30.32
C THR A 238 4.97 0.72 29.82
N ARG A 239 6.19 1.06 29.39
CA ARG A 239 6.45 2.27 28.62
C ARG A 239 6.21 1.99 27.13
N ILE A 240 5.48 2.90 26.50
CA ILE A 240 5.33 2.97 25.05
C ILE A 240 6.13 4.17 24.54
N ASP A 241 7.11 3.90 23.68
CA ASP A 241 7.77 4.91 22.85
C ASP A 241 7.07 4.89 21.49
N PHE A 242 6.37 5.96 21.14
CA PHE A 242 5.56 6.09 19.94
C PHE A 242 6.24 7.01 18.93
N TYR A 243 6.31 6.60 17.69
CA TYR A 243 6.85 7.36 16.57
C TYR A 243 5.90 7.33 15.38
N GLN A 244 5.70 8.49 14.72
CA GLN A 244 5.05 8.55 13.40
C GLN A 244 5.92 9.35 12.44
N TYR A 245 6.17 8.81 11.27
CA TYR A 245 7.05 9.37 10.25
C TYR A 245 6.52 9.09 8.84
N GLY A 246 7.25 9.53 7.80
CA GLY A 246 6.80 9.38 6.41
C GLY A 246 5.85 10.51 6.00
N TRP A 247 5.95 11.67 6.63
CA TRP A 247 5.18 12.86 6.29
C TRP A 247 5.65 13.43 4.96
N GLY A 248 4.72 13.83 4.12
CA GLY A 248 5.04 14.61 2.92
C GLY A 248 5.49 16.04 3.26
N LYS A 249 5.70 16.86 2.23
CA LYS A 249 6.11 18.28 2.37
C LYS A 249 4.95 19.22 2.03
N GLY A 250 4.97 20.42 2.62
CA GLY A 250 4.05 21.53 2.38
C GLY A 250 2.98 21.70 3.46
N GLU A 251 2.28 22.83 3.39
CA GLU A 251 1.38 23.32 4.44
C GLU A 251 0.26 22.32 4.85
N LYS A 252 -0.29 21.57 3.91
CA LYS A 252 -1.28 20.55 4.22
C LYS A 252 -0.72 19.42 5.08
N TRP A 253 0.52 19.00 4.80
CA TRP A 253 1.23 18.01 5.61
C TRP A 253 1.63 18.54 6.98
N ASP A 254 1.98 19.83 7.06
CA ASP A 254 2.28 20.49 8.32
C ASP A 254 1.02 20.59 9.20
N SER A 255 -0.12 20.88 8.59
CA SER A 255 -1.42 20.88 9.27
C SER A 255 -1.80 19.47 9.75
N LEU A 256 -1.57 18.45 8.94
CA LEU A 256 -1.84 17.06 9.31
C LEU A 256 -0.91 16.59 10.45
N TYR A 257 0.37 16.96 10.39
CA TYR A 257 1.32 16.70 11.48
C TYR A 257 0.83 17.29 12.81
N SER A 258 0.42 18.57 12.79
CA SER A 258 -0.10 19.27 13.98
C SER A 258 -1.41 18.65 14.49
N TYR A 259 -2.26 18.16 13.59
CA TYR A 259 -3.46 17.41 13.94
C TYR A 259 -3.10 16.13 14.69
N PHE A 260 -2.21 15.31 14.15
CA PHE A 260 -1.85 14.03 14.76
C PHE A 260 -1.01 14.19 16.02
N ASP A 261 -0.26 15.28 16.17
CA ASP A 261 0.44 15.55 17.43
C ASP A 261 -0.55 15.63 18.61
N ARG A 262 -1.71 16.28 18.42
CA ARG A 262 -2.77 16.32 19.42
C ARG A 262 -3.53 14.99 19.52
N ALA A 263 -3.92 14.43 18.37
CA ALA A 263 -4.76 13.24 18.33
C ALA A 263 -4.09 12.02 19.00
N TRP A 264 -2.81 11.77 18.73
CA TRP A 264 -2.08 10.68 19.37
C TRP A 264 -1.84 10.90 20.87
N GLY A 265 -1.75 12.15 21.32
CA GLY A 265 -1.74 12.45 22.74
C GLY A 265 -2.99 11.95 23.43
N ASN A 266 -4.15 12.24 22.84
CA ASN A 266 -5.45 11.79 23.36
C ASN A 266 -5.60 10.26 23.31
N VAL A 267 -5.19 9.64 22.21
CA VAL A 267 -5.26 8.17 22.05
C VAL A 267 -4.43 7.44 23.10
N LEU A 268 -3.21 7.89 23.33
CA LEU A 268 -2.32 7.28 24.33
C LEU A 268 -2.85 7.50 25.75
N GLU A 269 -3.42 8.67 26.03
CA GLU A 269 -4.07 8.95 27.31
C GLU A 269 -5.34 8.12 27.52
N ASN A 270 -6.14 7.90 26.48
CA ASN A 270 -7.28 6.99 26.51
C ASN A 270 -6.85 5.55 26.84
N LEU A 271 -5.75 5.09 26.24
CA LEU A 271 -5.18 3.78 26.58
C LEU A 271 -4.77 3.72 28.05
N ARG A 272 -4.13 4.78 28.59
CA ARG A 272 -3.75 4.84 30.00
C ARG A 272 -4.98 4.79 30.92
N LYS A 273 -6.01 5.57 30.60
CA LYS A 273 -7.29 5.58 31.35
C LYS A 273 -7.97 4.21 31.32
N ARG A 274 -8.00 3.57 30.15
CA ARG A 274 -8.55 2.22 30.00
C ARG A 274 -7.93 1.22 30.98
N PHE A 275 -6.63 1.31 31.22
CA PHE A 275 -5.96 0.40 32.16
C PHE A 275 -6.08 0.84 33.63
N ALA A 276 -6.29 2.11 33.90
CA ALA A 276 -6.48 2.63 35.24
C ALA A 276 -7.95 2.54 35.72
N GLU A 277 -8.93 2.73 34.83
CA GLU A 277 -10.33 2.96 35.18
C GLU A 277 -11.28 1.93 34.53
N GLY A 278 -10.81 1.15 33.54
CA GLY A 278 -11.61 0.20 32.76
C GLY A 278 -11.82 0.64 31.31
N PRO A 279 -12.48 -0.20 30.50
CA PRO A 279 -12.78 0.12 29.10
C PRO A 279 -13.60 1.41 28.99
N LEU A 280 -13.29 2.22 27.96
CA LEU A 280 -14.03 3.43 27.64
C LEU A 280 -15.40 3.07 27.04
N ASP A 281 -16.43 3.83 27.41
CA ASP A 281 -17.75 3.75 26.78
C ASP A 281 -17.84 4.79 25.65
N PHE A 282 -18.04 4.35 24.41
CA PHE A 282 -18.17 5.20 23.23
C PHE A 282 -19.64 5.50 22.86
N LYS A 283 -20.59 5.18 23.75
CA LYS A 283 -22.03 5.35 23.49
C LYS A 283 -22.58 6.74 23.82
N GLU A 284 -21.77 7.61 24.42
CA GLU A 284 -22.19 8.94 24.89
C GLU A 284 -21.42 10.09 24.20
N GLU A 285 -21.38 10.16 22.86
CA GLU A 285 -21.06 11.42 22.15
C GLU A 285 -21.99 11.62 20.95
#